data_bbd921bfe75e173a02e21dde7aec1bfc
#
_entry.id   bbd921bfe75e173a02e21dde7aec1bfc
#
_cell.length_a   1.000
_cell.length_b   1.000
_cell.length_c   1.000
_cell.angle_alpha   90.00
_cell.angle_beta   90.00
_cell.angle_gamma   90.00
#
_symmetry.space_group_name_H-M   'P 1'
#
loop_
_entity.id
_entity.type
_entity.pdbx_description
1 polymer ?
#
loop_
_entity_poly.entity_id
_entity_poly.type
_entity_poly.pdbx_seq_one_letter_code
_entity_poly.pdbx_strand_id
1 'polypeptide(L)'
;AGSINPIGAGASSSALGTRGGISVQLQDHPHTDKWVDPYIANRMSRDANYIATERGTFWTKWKARNPYYIGRTVKHHTGFIKNGAVVDVVTRTYFVTTINGPDASGRVTIQGKDLLTKLSDEKAKAPFVSKGTLLAPITASDTSFTLNPVGIGNDEYPASGLLRIGAELCTFTRIGDAVTIVRGRHNTEAKDAKAGDVVQLCLVYDSKSPAYILEDLEKNFAGIDPDLIDLAQWAQEQTDYMPRLYSGIIAEPTGVNSLVSEMA
;
A
#
# COMPACT_ATOMS: atom_id res chain seq x y z
N ALA A 1 3.52 5.88 -29.41
CA ALA A 1 4.46 6.63 -28.56
C ALA A 1 3.89 6.71 -27.17
N GLY A 2 4.70 6.41 -26.17
CA GLY A 2 4.33 6.53 -24.76
C GLY A 2 5.05 7.73 -24.15
N SER A 3 4.43 8.38 -23.16
CA SER A 3 5.09 9.40 -22.36
C SER A 3 5.37 8.85 -20.96
N ILE A 4 6.53 9.17 -20.42
CA ILE A 4 6.97 8.77 -19.10
C ILE A 4 7.38 10.03 -18.37
N ASN A 5 6.73 10.27 -17.23
CA ASN A 5 7.17 11.30 -16.31
C ASN A 5 8.03 10.63 -15.23
N PRO A 6 9.35 10.85 -15.23
CA PRO A 6 10.20 10.33 -14.17
C PRO A 6 9.86 11.00 -12.84
N ILE A 7 10.10 10.28 -11.75
CA ILE A 7 10.12 10.88 -10.42
C ILE A 7 11.29 11.87 -10.43
N GLY A 8 10.99 13.15 -10.34
CA GLY A 8 12.01 14.19 -10.31
C GLY A 8 11.97 14.92 -8.97
N ALA A 9 13.13 15.21 -8.42
CA ALA A 9 13.30 16.22 -7.39
C ALA A 9 13.02 17.61 -8.01
N GLY A 10 11.83 17.81 -8.53
CA GLY A 10 11.39 19.10 -9.04
C GLY A 10 10.72 19.89 -7.93
N ALA A 11 10.66 21.19 -8.06
CA ALA A 11 10.03 22.14 -7.14
C ALA A 11 8.50 21.90 -7.01
N SER A 12 8.09 20.69 -6.58
CA SER A 12 6.73 20.43 -6.15
C SER A 12 6.65 20.70 -4.65
N SER A 13 5.53 21.21 -4.20
CA SER A 13 5.23 21.48 -2.79
C SER A 13 5.11 20.20 -1.94
N SER A 14 5.39 19.03 -2.51
CA SER A 14 5.39 17.74 -1.83
C SER A 14 6.82 17.32 -1.53
N ALA A 15 7.12 17.00 -0.28
CA ALA A 15 8.41 16.48 0.15
C ALA A 15 8.85 15.22 -0.62
N LEU A 16 7.89 14.43 -1.09
CA LEU A 16 8.12 13.23 -1.89
C LEU A 16 8.32 13.50 -3.41
N GLY A 17 8.37 14.76 -3.83
CA GLY A 17 8.57 15.14 -5.22
C GLY A 17 7.37 14.83 -6.14
N THR A 18 7.61 14.83 -7.44
CA THR A 18 6.61 14.52 -8.46
C THR A 18 6.53 13.00 -8.66
N ARG A 19 5.34 12.44 -8.51
CA ARG A 19 5.11 11.00 -8.73
C ARG A 19 5.27 10.63 -10.18
N GLY A 20 5.95 9.52 -10.41
CA GLY A 20 6.13 8.97 -11.74
C GLY A 20 4.84 8.39 -12.32
N GLY A 21 4.69 8.50 -13.61
CA GLY A 21 3.58 7.89 -14.34
C GLY A 21 4.03 7.36 -15.69
N ILE A 22 3.29 6.38 -16.20
CA ILE A 22 3.48 5.82 -17.53
C ILE A 22 2.17 5.88 -18.30
N SER A 23 2.25 6.27 -19.56
CA SER A 23 1.15 6.18 -20.53
C SER A 23 1.66 5.47 -21.79
N VAL A 24 1.10 4.33 -22.10
CA VAL A 24 1.47 3.53 -23.27
C VAL A 24 0.27 3.45 -24.21
N GLN A 25 0.49 3.85 -25.46
CA GLN A 25 -0.51 3.71 -26.52
C GLN A 25 -0.17 2.53 -27.42
N LEU A 26 -1.14 1.67 -27.61
CA LEU A 26 -1.05 0.46 -28.41
C LEU A 26 -2.13 0.49 -29.49
N GLN A 27 -1.89 -0.23 -30.58
CA GLN A 27 -2.87 -0.46 -31.62
C GLN A 27 -3.48 -1.85 -31.41
N ASP A 28 -4.80 -1.90 -31.37
CA ASP A 28 -5.53 -3.15 -31.34
C ASP A 28 -5.51 -3.83 -32.71
N HIS A 29 -5.60 -5.13 -32.73
CA HIS A 29 -5.53 -5.92 -33.95
C HIS A 29 -6.39 -7.20 -33.85
N PRO A 30 -6.85 -7.74 -34.98
CA PRO A 30 -7.49 -9.05 -35.01
C PRO A 30 -6.57 -10.10 -34.38
N HIS A 31 -7.10 -10.95 -33.52
CA HIS A 31 -6.32 -11.96 -32.82
C HIS A 31 -6.95 -13.33 -32.92
N THR A 32 -6.11 -14.34 -33.24
CA THR A 32 -6.52 -15.75 -33.26
C THR A 32 -6.39 -16.31 -31.85
N ASP A 33 -7.46 -16.84 -31.28
CA ASP A 33 -7.47 -17.43 -29.93
C ASP A 33 -6.89 -18.87 -29.91
N LYS A 34 -6.19 -19.31 -30.95
CA LYS A 34 -5.70 -20.69 -31.07
C LYS A 34 -4.91 -21.21 -29.89
N TRP A 35 -4.26 -20.31 -29.13
CA TRP A 35 -3.31 -20.70 -28.09
C TRP A 35 -3.70 -20.23 -26.68
N VAL A 36 -4.74 -19.42 -26.54
CA VAL A 36 -4.92 -18.64 -25.30
C VAL A 36 -6.33 -18.73 -24.72
N ASP A 37 -7.34 -19.19 -25.44
CA ASP A 37 -8.70 -19.28 -24.97
C ASP A 37 -9.12 -20.69 -24.57
N PRO A 38 -9.08 -21.06 -23.28
CA PRO A 38 -9.57 -22.35 -22.80
C PRO A 38 -11.10 -22.54 -23.04
N TYR A 39 -11.81 -21.44 -23.33
CA TYR A 39 -13.26 -21.44 -23.53
C TYR A 39 -13.68 -21.52 -24.99
N ILE A 40 -12.73 -21.63 -25.95
CA ILE A 40 -13.02 -21.69 -27.38
C ILE A 40 -13.93 -22.88 -27.71
N ALA A 41 -13.64 -24.05 -27.15
CA ALA A 41 -14.44 -25.24 -27.36
C ALA A 41 -15.89 -25.06 -26.86
N ASN A 42 -16.08 -24.42 -25.73
CA ASN A 42 -17.41 -24.10 -25.18
C ASN A 42 -18.17 -23.09 -26.04
N ARG A 43 -17.48 -22.13 -26.65
CA ARG A 43 -18.12 -21.18 -27.57
C ARG A 43 -18.50 -21.83 -28.87
N MET A 44 -17.62 -22.65 -29.42
CA MET A 44 -17.91 -23.42 -30.65
C MET A 44 -19.04 -24.44 -30.45
N SER A 45 -19.17 -25.02 -29.27
CA SER A 45 -20.28 -25.93 -28.96
C SER A 45 -21.65 -25.25 -28.86
N ARG A 46 -21.67 -23.95 -28.52
CA ARG A 46 -22.89 -23.12 -28.39
C ARG A 46 -23.30 -22.48 -29.72
N ASP A 47 -22.33 -22.19 -30.60
CA ASP A 47 -22.52 -21.59 -31.91
C ASP A 47 -21.60 -22.27 -32.90
N ALA A 48 -22.17 -23.16 -33.72
CA ALA A 48 -21.42 -23.91 -34.74
C ALA A 48 -20.75 -23.00 -35.80
N ASN A 49 -21.25 -21.77 -35.95
CA ASN A 49 -20.69 -20.75 -36.84
C ASN A 49 -19.73 -19.80 -36.17
N TYR A 50 -19.35 -20.06 -34.91
CA TYR A 50 -18.40 -19.24 -34.20
C TYR A 50 -16.99 -19.43 -34.76
N ILE A 51 -16.49 -18.41 -35.45
CA ILE A 51 -15.12 -18.37 -35.95
C ILE A 51 -14.34 -17.39 -35.04
N ALA A 52 -13.51 -17.95 -34.17
CA ALA A 52 -12.78 -17.19 -33.16
C ALA A 52 -11.84 -16.12 -33.76
N THR A 53 -11.31 -16.39 -34.97
CA THR A 53 -10.41 -15.50 -35.70
C THR A 53 -11.09 -14.28 -36.32
N GLU A 54 -12.40 -14.37 -36.57
CA GLU A 54 -13.18 -13.32 -37.22
C GLU A 54 -13.92 -12.42 -36.21
N ARG A 55 -13.99 -12.84 -34.95
CA ARG A 55 -14.75 -12.12 -33.94
C ARG A 55 -13.85 -11.54 -32.86
N GLY A 56 -13.81 -10.21 -32.85
CA GLY A 56 -13.12 -9.41 -31.83
C GLY A 56 -11.62 -9.30 -32.03
N THR A 57 -11.05 -8.43 -31.27
CA THR A 57 -9.65 -8.04 -31.33
C THR A 57 -8.93 -8.45 -30.05
N PHE A 58 -7.61 -8.40 -30.04
CA PHE A 58 -6.79 -8.84 -28.92
C PHE A 58 -7.16 -8.14 -27.60
N TRP A 59 -7.19 -6.83 -27.61
CA TRP A 59 -7.42 -6.08 -26.37
C TRP A 59 -8.86 -6.16 -25.87
N THR A 60 -9.84 -6.24 -26.76
CA THR A 60 -11.25 -6.48 -26.39
C THR A 60 -11.39 -7.82 -25.67
N LYS A 61 -10.81 -8.87 -26.25
CA LYS A 61 -10.83 -10.22 -25.66
C LYS A 61 -10.03 -10.28 -24.37
N TRP A 62 -8.86 -9.65 -24.34
CA TRP A 62 -8.00 -9.62 -23.15
C TRP A 62 -8.70 -8.95 -21.95
N LYS A 63 -9.33 -7.78 -22.17
CA LYS A 63 -10.09 -7.09 -21.11
C LYS A 63 -11.28 -7.91 -20.61
N ALA A 64 -12.00 -8.56 -21.51
CA ALA A 64 -13.13 -9.41 -21.14
C ALA A 64 -12.71 -10.61 -20.28
N ARG A 65 -11.51 -11.16 -20.51
CA ARG A 65 -10.94 -12.28 -19.77
C ARG A 65 -10.24 -11.86 -18.47
N ASN A 66 -9.78 -10.63 -18.39
CA ASN A 66 -9.03 -10.08 -17.26
C ASN A 66 -9.73 -8.85 -16.69
N PRO A 67 -10.92 -8.98 -16.09
CA PRO A 67 -11.66 -7.83 -15.57
C PRO A 67 -10.93 -7.12 -14.42
N TYR A 68 -10.07 -7.84 -13.70
CA TYR A 68 -9.30 -7.32 -12.56
C TYR A 68 -7.87 -6.94 -12.96
N TYR A 69 -7.72 -6.00 -13.88
CA TYR A 69 -6.42 -5.54 -14.37
C TYR A 69 -5.87 -4.34 -13.61
N ILE A 70 -6.71 -3.61 -12.87
CA ILE A 70 -6.28 -2.48 -12.05
C ILE A 70 -5.34 -2.99 -10.95
N GLY A 71 -4.25 -2.28 -10.75
CA GLY A 71 -3.22 -2.64 -9.76
C GLY A 71 -2.21 -3.71 -10.24
N ARG A 72 -2.37 -4.27 -11.45
CA ARG A 72 -1.32 -5.13 -12.05
C ARG A 72 -0.08 -4.30 -12.40
N THR A 73 1.07 -4.93 -12.35
CA THR A 73 2.34 -4.28 -12.65
C THR A 73 2.59 -4.15 -14.14
N VAL A 74 3.14 -3.01 -14.54
CA VAL A 74 3.74 -2.76 -15.85
C VAL A 74 5.20 -2.45 -15.63
N LYS A 75 6.09 -3.26 -16.22
CA LYS A 75 7.53 -3.04 -16.17
C LYS A 75 7.98 -2.30 -17.43
N HIS A 76 8.65 -1.19 -17.24
CA HIS A 76 9.27 -0.42 -18.30
C HIS A 76 10.79 -0.60 -18.23
N HIS A 77 11.35 -1.15 -19.31
CA HIS A 77 12.78 -1.38 -19.44
C HIS A 77 13.38 -0.35 -20.39
N THR A 78 14.41 0.35 -19.94
CA THR A 78 15.25 1.22 -20.77
C THR A 78 16.67 0.69 -20.77
N GLY A 79 17.34 0.74 -21.90
CA GLY A 79 18.70 0.26 -22.04
C GLY A 79 19.31 0.73 -23.34
N PHE A 80 20.58 0.40 -23.55
CA PHE A 80 21.31 0.70 -24.77
C PHE A 80 21.53 -0.56 -25.60
N ILE A 81 21.61 -0.41 -26.91
CA ILE A 81 22.01 -1.51 -27.81
C ILE A 81 23.51 -1.34 -28.09
N LYS A 82 24.30 -2.33 -27.67
CA LYS A 82 25.74 -2.38 -27.95
C LYS A 82 26.06 -3.73 -28.57
N ASN A 83 26.62 -3.74 -29.76
CA ASN A 83 26.96 -4.96 -30.51
C ASN A 83 25.78 -5.93 -30.68
N GLY A 84 24.57 -5.41 -30.91
CA GLY A 84 23.37 -6.22 -31.08
C GLY A 84 22.75 -6.77 -29.79
N ALA A 85 23.34 -6.52 -28.64
CA ALA A 85 22.80 -6.88 -27.32
C ALA A 85 22.28 -5.66 -26.58
N VAL A 86 21.22 -5.85 -25.79
CA VAL A 86 20.72 -4.82 -24.88
C VAL A 86 21.59 -4.82 -23.62
N VAL A 87 22.14 -3.67 -23.27
CA VAL A 87 23.00 -3.47 -22.10
C VAL A 87 22.48 -2.33 -21.24
N ASP A 88 22.94 -2.27 -20.00
CA ASP A 88 22.60 -1.22 -19.02
C ASP A 88 21.08 -1.03 -18.85
N VAL A 89 20.38 -2.16 -18.65
CA VAL A 89 18.92 -2.16 -18.54
C VAL A 89 18.48 -1.62 -17.18
N VAL A 90 17.78 -0.49 -17.21
CA VAL A 90 17.07 0.05 -16.04
C VAL A 90 15.60 -0.34 -16.14
N THR A 91 15.10 -0.98 -15.10
CA THR A 91 13.70 -1.39 -15.02
C THR A 91 12.95 -0.50 -14.04
N ARG A 92 11.83 0.08 -14.48
CA ARG A 92 10.90 0.81 -13.62
C ARG A 92 9.55 0.08 -13.60
N THR A 93 8.99 -0.08 -12.40
CA THR A 93 7.71 -0.74 -12.19
C THR A 93 6.63 0.28 -11.93
N TYR A 94 5.50 0.14 -12.64
CA TYR A 94 4.31 0.96 -12.47
C TYR A 94 3.11 0.06 -12.22
N PHE A 95 2.07 0.59 -11.60
CA PHE A 95 0.80 -0.10 -11.38
C PHE A 95 -0.26 0.45 -12.32
N VAL A 96 -0.92 -0.44 -13.05
CA VAL A 96 -2.02 -0.08 -13.95
C VAL A 96 -3.14 0.60 -13.17
N THR A 97 -3.47 1.82 -13.57
CA THR A 97 -4.63 2.55 -13.05
C THR A 97 -5.82 2.44 -13.97
N THR A 98 -5.60 2.52 -15.29
CA THR A 98 -6.66 2.38 -16.29
C THR A 98 -6.14 1.72 -17.56
N ILE A 99 -7.03 1.00 -18.24
CA ILE A 99 -6.85 0.58 -19.64
C ILE A 99 -8.08 1.07 -20.42
N ASN A 100 -7.90 2.12 -21.19
CA ASN A 100 -8.94 2.73 -22.01
C ASN A 100 -8.88 2.16 -23.42
N GLY A 101 -10.04 2.00 -24.06
CA GLY A 101 -10.15 1.46 -25.40
C GLY A 101 -10.42 -0.05 -25.45
N PRO A 102 -10.36 -0.68 -26.66
CA PRO A 102 -10.11 -0.02 -27.94
C PRO A 102 -11.16 1.05 -28.29
N ASP A 103 -10.71 2.17 -28.84
CA ASP A 103 -11.61 3.19 -29.42
C ASP A 103 -11.99 2.83 -30.86
N ALA A 104 -12.74 3.69 -31.55
CA ALA A 104 -13.17 3.50 -32.94
C ALA A 104 -12.00 3.37 -33.92
N SER A 105 -10.82 3.88 -33.59
CA SER A 105 -9.59 3.73 -34.37
C SER A 105 -8.75 2.51 -33.98
N GLY A 106 -9.21 1.72 -33.02
CA GLY A 106 -8.48 0.59 -32.46
C GLY A 106 -7.36 0.99 -31.49
N ARG A 107 -7.35 2.22 -30.98
CA ARG A 107 -6.33 2.66 -30.03
C ARG A 107 -6.66 2.19 -28.61
N VAL A 108 -5.65 1.66 -27.93
CA VAL A 108 -5.70 1.28 -26.52
C VAL A 108 -4.66 2.09 -25.77
N THR A 109 -5.06 2.68 -24.65
CA THR A 109 -4.16 3.44 -23.79
C THR A 109 -4.09 2.79 -22.41
N ILE A 110 -2.90 2.35 -22.01
CA ILE A 110 -2.61 1.85 -20.69
C ILE A 110 -1.99 2.99 -19.88
N GLN A 111 -2.59 3.31 -18.74
CA GLN A 111 -2.04 4.27 -17.79
C GLN A 111 -1.61 3.56 -16.52
N GLY A 112 -0.47 3.96 -15.99
CA GLY A 112 0.07 3.44 -14.74
C GLY A 112 0.72 4.53 -13.92
N LYS A 113 0.77 4.31 -12.62
CA LYS A 113 1.42 5.18 -11.64
C LYS A 113 2.49 4.38 -10.89
N ASP A 114 3.45 5.11 -10.32
CA ASP A 114 4.50 4.52 -9.52
C ASP A 114 3.99 3.93 -8.19
N LEU A 115 4.90 3.29 -7.47
CA LEU A 115 4.64 2.64 -6.19
C LEU A 115 4.13 3.62 -5.12
N LEU A 116 4.65 4.85 -5.10
CA LEU A 116 4.30 5.88 -4.12
C LEU A 116 2.81 6.24 -4.14
N THR A 117 2.10 5.92 -5.22
CA THR A 117 0.64 6.10 -5.28
C THR A 117 -0.10 5.24 -4.25
N LYS A 118 0.44 4.08 -3.87
CA LYS A 118 -0.15 3.22 -2.84
C LYS A 118 -0.07 3.84 -1.45
N LEU A 119 0.92 4.68 -1.18
CA LEU A 119 1.04 5.40 0.10
C LEU A 119 -0.11 6.38 0.33
N SER A 120 -0.78 6.81 -0.74
CA SER A 120 -1.94 7.71 -0.68
C SER A 120 -3.28 7.00 -0.67
N ASP A 121 -3.31 5.67 -0.55
CA ASP A 121 -4.56 4.93 -0.35
C ASP A 121 -5.18 5.35 1.00
N GLU A 122 -6.48 5.57 1.02
CA GLU A 122 -7.21 5.93 2.26
C GLU A 122 -7.08 4.86 3.35
N LYS A 123 -6.80 3.62 2.95
CA LYS A 123 -6.57 2.50 3.85
C LYS A 123 -5.13 2.42 4.39
N ALA A 124 -4.18 3.08 3.73
CA ALA A 124 -2.78 3.13 4.16
C ALA A 124 -2.64 4.11 5.34
N LYS A 125 -2.95 3.63 6.53
CA LYS A 125 -2.86 4.39 7.79
C LYS A 125 -1.98 3.65 8.79
N ALA A 126 -1.15 4.39 9.50
CA ALA A 126 -0.33 3.88 10.58
C ALA A 126 -0.54 4.72 11.86
N PRO A 127 -0.80 4.08 13.00
CA PRO A 127 -1.25 2.69 13.13
C PRO A 127 -2.59 2.45 12.43
N PHE A 128 -3.00 1.19 12.29
CA PHE A 128 -4.35 0.89 11.82
C PHE A 128 -5.40 1.43 12.78
N VAL A 129 -6.57 1.78 12.25
CA VAL A 129 -7.72 2.17 13.08
C VAL A 129 -8.15 0.97 13.91
N SER A 130 -8.02 1.08 15.23
CA SER A 130 -8.46 0.03 16.14
C SER A 130 -9.99 0.00 16.25
N LYS A 131 -10.55 -1.20 16.29
CA LYS A 131 -12.00 -1.42 16.45
C LYS A 131 -12.36 -1.73 17.90
N GLY A 132 -11.36 -2.01 18.75
CA GLY A 132 -11.56 -2.27 20.16
C GLY A 132 -12.05 -1.03 20.91
N THR A 133 -13.01 -1.25 21.80
CA THR A 133 -13.60 -0.22 22.67
C THR A 133 -13.61 -0.70 24.11
N LEU A 134 -13.88 0.20 25.05
CA LEU A 134 -14.10 -0.14 26.46
C LEU A 134 -15.45 -0.87 26.63
N LEU A 135 -15.45 -2.04 27.26
CA LEU A 135 -16.68 -2.77 27.60
C LEU A 135 -17.49 -2.03 28.69
N ALA A 136 -16.80 -1.42 29.65
CA ALA A 136 -17.41 -0.68 30.77
C ALA A 136 -16.64 0.65 30.95
N PRO A 137 -17.26 1.66 31.61
CA PRO A 137 -16.56 2.89 31.91
C PRO A 137 -15.40 2.63 32.87
N ILE A 138 -14.36 3.44 32.78
CA ILE A 138 -13.19 3.44 33.71
C ILE A 138 -13.00 4.83 34.29
N THR A 139 -12.56 4.88 35.54
CA THR A 139 -12.15 6.10 36.23
C THR A 139 -10.66 6.38 36.02
N ALA A 140 -10.20 7.58 36.36
CA ALA A 140 -8.79 7.96 36.28
C ALA A 140 -7.86 7.08 37.13
N SER A 141 -8.38 6.38 38.16
CA SER A 141 -7.62 5.50 39.05
C SER A 141 -7.63 4.02 38.63
N ASP A 142 -8.46 3.63 37.71
CA ASP A 142 -8.56 2.23 37.27
C ASP A 142 -7.32 1.83 36.47
N THR A 143 -6.78 0.66 36.78
CA THR A 143 -5.57 0.12 36.15
C THR A 143 -5.85 -1.10 35.27
N SER A 144 -7.12 -1.43 35.08
CA SER A 144 -7.54 -2.55 34.22
C SER A 144 -8.90 -2.29 33.59
N PHE A 145 -9.13 -2.92 32.44
CA PHE A 145 -10.41 -2.92 31.73
C PHE A 145 -10.54 -4.15 30.83
N THR A 146 -11.70 -4.33 30.24
CA THR A 146 -11.96 -5.37 29.24
C THR A 146 -12.29 -4.71 27.91
N LEU A 147 -11.70 -5.24 26.84
CA LEU A 147 -11.98 -4.84 25.46
C LEU A 147 -13.33 -5.42 24.98
N ASN A 148 -13.97 -4.67 24.09
CA ASN A 148 -15.18 -5.06 23.38
C ASN A 148 -14.97 -4.78 21.88
N PRO A 149 -15.41 -5.63 20.93
CA PRO A 149 -16.13 -6.89 21.13
C PRO A 149 -15.25 -8.03 21.66
N VAL A 150 -15.88 -9.08 22.15
CA VAL A 150 -15.17 -10.29 22.65
C VAL A 150 -14.28 -10.87 21.56
N GLY A 151 -13.02 -11.18 21.92
CA GLY A 151 -12.00 -11.72 21.02
C GLY A 151 -11.12 -10.65 20.37
N ILE A 152 -11.53 -9.38 20.38
CA ILE A 152 -10.81 -8.29 19.70
C ILE A 152 -9.38 -8.12 20.21
N GLY A 153 -9.14 -8.44 21.48
CA GLY A 153 -7.80 -8.40 22.06
C GLY A 153 -6.83 -9.27 21.26
N ASN A 154 -7.21 -10.51 20.97
CA ASN A 154 -6.35 -11.43 20.20
C ASN A 154 -6.23 -11.06 18.73
N ASP A 155 -7.25 -10.44 18.16
CA ASP A 155 -7.30 -10.13 16.73
C ASP A 155 -6.50 -8.86 16.38
N GLU A 156 -6.48 -7.84 17.25
CA GLU A 156 -5.92 -6.53 16.90
C GLU A 156 -4.78 -6.05 17.82
N TYR A 157 -4.67 -6.58 19.06
CA TYR A 157 -3.71 -6.04 20.02
C TYR A 157 -2.58 -7.03 20.31
N PRO A 158 -1.30 -6.58 20.35
CA PRO A 158 -0.20 -7.41 20.83
C PRO A 158 -0.34 -7.67 22.34
N ALA A 159 0.47 -8.57 22.89
CA ALA A 159 0.46 -8.90 24.32
C ALA A 159 0.82 -7.71 25.22
N SER A 160 1.58 -6.76 24.71
CA SER A 160 1.97 -5.52 25.40
C SER A 160 2.28 -4.43 24.40
N GLY A 161 2.24 -3.18 24.86
CA GLY A 161 2.53 -2.03 24.02
C GLY A 161 2.07 -0.71 24.63
N LEU A 162 1.75 0.24 23.74
CA LEU A 162 1.18 1.54 24.08
C LEU A 162 -0.20 1.65 23.43
N LEU A 163 -1.17 2.14 24.17
CA LEU A 163 -2.50 2.45 23.67
C LEU A 163 -2.93 3.85 24.07
N ARG A 164 -3.92 4.36 23.36
CA ARG A 164 -4.54 5.65 23.62
C ARG A 164 -6.02 5.47 23.91
N ILE A 165 -6.49 6.12 24.99
CA ILE A 165 -7.90 6.23 25.35
C ILE A 165 -8.23 7.72 25.47
N GLY A 166 -9.06 8.25 24.61
CA GLY A 166 -9.27 9.70 24.51
C GLY A 166 -7.98 10.44 24.19
N ALA A 167 -7.48 11.28 25.12
CA ALA A 167 -6.20 11.99 25.00
C ALA A 167 -5.07 11.36 25.81
N GLU A 168 -5.34 10.30 26.56
CA GLU A 168 -4.39 9.65 27.44
C GLU A 168 -3.62 8.53 26.76
N LEU A 169 -2.31 8.45 27.01
CA LEU A 169 -1.45 7.35 26.62
C LEU A 169 -1.19 6.42 27.81
N CYS A 170 -1.37 5.14 27.60
CA CYS A 170 -1.18 4.08 28.60
C CYS A 170 -0.27 2.99 28.06
N THR A 171 0.73 2.55 28.80
CA THR A 171 1.36 1.26 28.50
C THR A 171 0.44 0.16 28.99
N PHE A 172 0.42 -0.95 28.28
CA PHE A 172 -0.48 -2.06 28.61
C PHE A 172 0.18 -3.42 28.49
N THR A 173 -0.42 -4.37 29.18
CA THR A 173 -0.29 -5.81 28.97
C THR A 173 -1.69 -6.42 28.91
N ARG A 174 -1.86 -7.51 28.16
CA ARG A 174 -3.17 -8.16 28.05
C ARG A 174 -3.07 -9.68 28.04
N ILE A 175 -4.17 -10.32 28.47
CA ILE A 175 -4.47 -11.74 28.30
C ILE A 175 -5.90 -11.84 27.76
N GLY A 176 -6.06 -12.31 26.52
CA GLY A 176 -7.36 -12.22 25.85
C GLY A 176 -7.82 -10.78 25.69
N ASP A 177 -9.04 -10.49 26.13
CA ASP A 177 -9.61 -9.14 26.13
C ASP A 177 -9.38 -8.37 27.43
N ALA A 178 -8.84 -9.04 28.48
CA ALA A 178 -8.49 -8.39 29.73
C ALA A 178 -7.18 -7.62 29.59
N VAL A 179 -7.23 -6.32 29.85
CA VAL A 179 -6.11 -5.38 29.69
C VAL A 179 -5.76 -4.79 31.05
N THR A 180 -4.47 -4.82 31.39
CA THR A 180 -3.89 -4.09 32.52
C THR A 180 -3.08 -2.93 31.99
N ILE A 181 -3.26 -1.72 32.54
CA ILE A 181 -2.64 -0.49 32.07
C ILE A 181 -1.82 0.21 33.14
N VAL A 182 -0.82 0.94 32.69
CA VAL A 182 -0.17 1.99 33.49
C VAL A 182 -0.54 3.34 32.87
N ARG A 183 -1.24 4.13 33.64
CA ARG A 183 -1.87 5.39 33.24
C ARG A 183 -0.86 6.56 33.08
N GLY A 184 -1.30 7.59 32.38
CA GLY A 184 -0.60 8.89 32.33
C GLY A 184 0.81 8.82 31.74
N ARG A 185 1.04 8.02 30.71
CA ARG A 185 2.38 7.90 30.09
C ARG A 185 2.65 9.07 29.14
N HIS A 186 3.94 9.33 28.88
CA HIS A 186 4.40 10.35 27.94
C HIS A 186 3.80 11.75 28.22
N ASN A 187 3.76 12.15 29.51
CA ASN A 187 3.23 13.42 29.98
C ASN A 187 1.73 13.65 29.68
N THR A 188 0.95 12.59 29.54
CA THR A 188 -0.50 12.67 29.48
C THR A 188 -1.13 12.48 30.86
N GLU A 189 -2.35 12.98 31.06
CA GLU A 189 -3.09 12.86 32.31
C GLU A 189 -4.10 11.72 32.23
N ALA A 190 -4.20 10.97 33.36
CA ALA A 190 -5.26 9.97 33.53
C ALA A 190 -6.64 10.63 33.60
N LYS A 191 -7.59 10.18 32.80
CA LYS A 191 -8.96 10.71 32.74
C LYS A 191 -9.97 9.59 32.74
N ASP A 192 -11.18 9.89 33.21
CA ASP A 192 -12.31 9.00 33.09
C ASP A 192 -12.65 8.77 31.63
N ALA A 193 -13.04 7.54 31.30
CA ALA A 193 -13.47 7.18 29.96
C ALA A 193 -14.78 6.36 30.04
N LYS A 194 -15.59 6.44 29.00
CA LYS A 194 -16.92 5.83 28.97
C LYS A 194 -16.90 4.46 28.29
N ALA A 195 -17.86 3.63 28.61
CA ALA A 195 -18.12 2.44 27.82
C ALA A 195 -18.33 2.82 26.34
N GLY A 196 -17.70 2.09 25.43
CA GLY A 196 -17.73 2.35 24.01
C GLY A 196 -16.66 3.32 23.50
N ASP A 197 -15.90 3.99 24.39
CA ASP A 197 -14.75 4.80 23.95
C ASP A 197 -13.69 3.90 23.28
N VAL A 198 -13.14 4.40 22.18
CA VAL A 198 -12.16 3.67 21.37
C VAL A 198 -10.85 3.52 22.13
N VAL A 199 -10.31 2.31 22.09
CA VAL A 199 -8.98 1.98 22.60
C VAL A 199 -8.04 1.84 21.41
N GLN A 200 -7.37 2.93 21.04
CA GLN A 200 -6.49 2.97 19.88
C GLN A 200 -5.11 2.39 20.20
N LEU A 201 -4.68 1.37 19.46
CA LEU A 201 -3.29 0.88 19.53
C LEU A 201 -2.36 1.92 18.92
N CYS A 202 -1.29 2.28 19.62
CA CYS A 202 -0.28 3.22 19.13
C CYS A 202 0.86 2.47 18.45
N LEU A 203 1.46 3.12 17.44
CA LEU A 203 2.71 2.65 16.82
C LEU A 203 3.88 3.38 17.49
N VAL A 204 4.85 2.62 17.96
CA VAL A 204 6.01 3.16 18.68
C VAL A 204 7.28 2.73 17.97
N TYR A 205 8.08 3.69 17.59
CA TYR A 205 9.45 3.49 17.16
C TYR A 205 10.39 3.92 18.28
N ASP A 206 11.31 3.07 18.67
CA ASP A 206 12.36 3.38 19.62
C ASP A 206 13.71 3.06 19.01
N SER A 207 14.53 4.11 18.85
CA SER A 207 15.88 4.03 18.31
C SER A 207 15.94 3.26 16.97
N LYS A 208 15.01 3.59 16.06
CA LYS A 208 14.93 2.98 14.73
C LYS A 208 15.56 3.87 13.67
N SER A 209 16.14 3.24 12.68
CA SER A 209 16.68 3.94 11.52
C SER A 209 15.59 4.43 10.58
N PRO A 210 15.81 5.50 9.79
CA PRO A 210 14.87 5.96 8.78
C PRO A 210 14.46 4.86 7.81
N ALA A 211 15.42 4.08 7.31
CA ALA A 211 15.16 2.98 6.38
C ALA A 211 14.22 1.93 6.98
N TYR A 212 14.43 1.58 8.26
CA TYR A 212 13.53 0.66 8.97
C TYR A 212 12.11 1.21 9.10
N ILE A 213 11.98 2.50 9.49
CA ILE A 213 10.66 3.13 9.66
C ILE A 213 9.93 3.21 8.32
N LEU A 214 10.62 3.58 7.24
CA LEU A 214 10.04 3.63 5.89
C LEU A 214 9.61 2.23 5.43
N GLU A 215 10.47 1.22 5.58
CA GLU A 215 10.13 -0.17 5.25
C GLU A 215 8.89 -0.63 6.00
N ASP A 216 8.81 -0.39 7.31
CA ASP A 216 7.68 -0.79 8.15
C ASP A 216 6.38 -0.11 7.69
N LEU A 217 6.42 1.20 7.45
CA LEU A 217 5.27 1.98 6.99
C LEU A 217 4.80 1.52 5.61
N GLU A 218 5.70 1.28 4.68
CA GLU A 218 5.37 0.88 3.32
C GLU A 218 4.86 -0.56 3.25
N LYS A 219 5.55 -1.48 3.89
CA LYS A 219 5.23 -2.90 3.86
C LYS A 219 3.99 -3.23 4.68
N ASN A 220 3.99 -2.86 5.95
CA ASN A 220 3.00 -3.32 6.91
C ASN A 220 1.73 -2.47 6.89
N PHE A 221 1.80 -1.19 6.54
CA PHE A 221 0.65 -0.27 6.56
C PHE A 221 0.15 0.14 5.18
N ALA A 222 1.02 0.27 4.18
CA ALA A 222 0.61 0.55 2.80
C ALA A 222 0.49 -0.71 1.93
N GLY A 223 0.91 -1.89 2.43
CA GLY A 223 0.79 -3.16 1.72
C GLY A 223 1.64 -3.22 0.45
N ILE A 224 2.81 -2.59 0.47
CA ILE A 224 3.78 -2.64 -0.61
C ILE A 224 4.55 -3.96 -0.53
N ASP A 225 4.69 -4.63 -1.67
CA ASP A 225 5.47 -5.86 -1.77
C ASP A 225 6.96 -5.53 -1.54
N PRO A 226 7.65 -6.17 -0.58
CA PRO A 226 9.07 -5.93 -0.32
C PRO A 226 9.98 -6.12 -1.53
N ASP A 227 9.62 -7.01 -2.45
CA ASP A 227 10.36 -7.24 -3.70
C ASP A 227 10.40 -6.01 -4.63
N LEU A 228 9.58 -5.00 -4.36
CA LEU A 228 9.52 -3.75 -5.10
C LEU A 228 10.36 -2.63 -4.46
N ILE A 229 10.94 -2.88 -3.29
CA ILE A 229 11.75 -1.93 -2.51
C ILE A 229 13.19 -2.41 -2.52
N ASP A 230 14.12 -1.56 -2.92
CA ASP A 230 15.56 -1.87 -2.83
C ASP A 230 16.08 -1.58 -1.41
N LEU A 231 15.78 -2.50 -0.49
CA LEU A 231 16.18 -2.39 0.91
C LEU A 231 17.70 -2.36 1.10
N ALA A 232 18.45 -3.00 0.18
CA ALA A 232 19.92 -3.00 0.24
C ALA A 232 20.48 -1.61 -0.05
N GLN A 233 19.94 -0.94 -1.08
CA GLN A 233 20.31 0.43 -1.40
C GLN A 233 19.92 1.39 -0.26
N TRP A 234 18.70 1.25 0.31
CA TRP A 234 18.28 2.08 1.43
C TRP A 234 19.18 1.94 2.67
N ALA A 235 19.59 0.72 3.00
CA ALA A 235 20.50 0.47 4.11
C ALA A 235 21.89 1.10 3.86
N GLN A 236 22.36 1.08 2.61
CA GLN A 236 23.62 1.72 2.23
C GLN A 236 23.53 3.24 2.32
N GLU A 237 22.49 3.85 1.72
CA GLU A 237 22.29 5.30 1.75
C GLU A 237 22.09 5.82 3.19
N GLN A 238 21.40 5.03 4.02
CA GLN A 238 21.26 5.36 5.44
C GLN A 238 22.62 5.39 6.14
N THR A 239 23.48 4.39 5.90
CA THR A 239 24.80 4.32 6.50
C THR A 239 25.67 5.50 6.07
N ASP A 240 25.58 5.87 4.81
CA ASP A 240 26.44 6.91 4.21
C ASP A 240 25.98 8.33 4.54
N TYR A 241 24.66 8.56 4.60
CA TYR A 241 24.11 9.92 4.67
C TYR A 241 23.21 10.19 5.87
N MET A 242 22.57 9.18 6.46
CA MET A 242 21.58 9.36 7.54
C MET A 242 21.78 8.38 8.70
N PRO A 243 22.94 8.39 9.38
CA PRO A 243 23.24 7.40 10.44
C PRO A 243 22.46 7.63 11.75
N ARG A 244 21.54 8.57 11.79
CA ARG A 244 20.77 8.90 13.00
C ARG A 244 19.62 7.91 13.21
N LEU A 245 19.34 7.64 14.48
CA LEU A 245 18.19 6.85 14.91
C LEU A 245 17.07 7.78 15.38
N TYR A 246 15.84 7.36 15.16
CA TYR A 246 14.64 8.11 15.49
C TYR A 246 13.79 7.36 16.51
N SER A 247 13.20 8.09 17.42
CA SER A 247 12.18 7.58 18.34
C SER A 247 10.94 8.44 18.23
N GLY A 248 9.79 7.82 18.17
CA GLY A 248 8.52 8.53 18.02
C GLY A 248 7.32 7.66 18.36
N ILE A 249 6.21 8.31 18.63
CA ILE A 249 4.93 7.69 18.93
C ILE A 249 3.90 8.24 17.95
N ILE A 250 3.23 7.35 17.21
CA ILE A 250 2.10 7.68 16.37
C ILE A 250 0.86 7.16 17.10
N ALA A 251 0.14 8.07 17.75
CA ALA A 251 -0.99 7.75 18.61
C ALA A 251 -2.34 7.79 17.90
N GLU A 252 -2.38 8.34 16.70
CA GLU A 252 -3.58 8.44 15.86
C GLU A 252 -3.35 7.83 14.48
N PRO A 253 -4.35 7.15 13.91
CA PRO A 253 -4.28 6.65 12.55
C PRO A 253 -4.02 7.79 11.55
N THR A 254 -2.79 7.90 11.11
CA THR A 254 -2.32 8.94 10.18
C THR A 254 -2.01 8.30 8.83
N GLY A 255 -2.29 9.01 7.74
CA GLY A 255 -1.98 8.51 6.39
C GLY A 255 -0.47 8.27 6.24
N VAL A 256 -0.10 7.09 5.72
CA VAL A 256 1.31 6.71 5.51
C VAL A 256 2.05 7.75 4.67
N ASN A 257 1.39 8.29 3.64
CA ASN A 257 1.97 9.35 2.81
C ASN A 257 2.41 10.59 3.63
N SER A 258 1.61 10.99 4.62
CA SER A 258 1.95 12.14 5.48
C SER A 258 3.15 11.82 6.37
N LEU A 259 3.17 10.62 6.97
CA LEU A 259 4.26 10.18 7.83
C LEU A 259 5.59 10.08 7.07
N VAL A 260 5.56 9.51 5.86
CA VAL A 260 6.75 9.42 4.99
C VAL A 260 7.21 10.82 4.57
N SER A 261 6.27 11.74 4.29
CA SER A 261 6.60 13.12 3.94
C SER A 261 7.22 13.92 5.08
N GLU A 262 6.93 13.57 6.34
CA GLU A 262 7.56 14.21 7.51
C GLU A 262 9.01 13.74 7.72
N MET A 263 9.37 12.58 7.17
CA MET A 263 10.71 12.01 7.28
C MET A 263 11.65 12.43 6.13
N ALA A 264 11.08 12.88 4.99
CA ALA A 264 11.82 13.29 3.81
C ALA A 264 12.23 14.76 3.86
#